data_d65fcc7312a5330c3d5b0065bb67b79c
#
_entry.id   d65fcc7312a5330c3d5b0065bb67b79c
#
_cell.length_a   1.000
_cell.length_b   1.000
_cell.length_c   1.000
_cell.angle_alpha   90.00
_cell.angle_beta   90.00
_cell.angle_gamma   90.00
#
_symmetry.space_group_name_H-M   'P 1'
#
loop_
_entity.id
_entity.type
_entity.pdbx_description
1 polymer ?
#
loop_
_entity_poly.entity_id
_entity_poly.type
_entity_poly.pdbx_seq_one_letter_code
_entity_poly.pdbx_strand_id
1 'polypeptide(L)'
;VLEGTEKNLKIININVEEQPTGEITAGAGVGTDGGLFALGVKENNWLGTGKSVSIDFEVDSESLSGVVNYRDPNYDFLGNSLNYSISSETNDKPDQGYENTLTAASIGTSFEQYKDIFLSLGLSASYDDLKTDSSASDALKKQEGTYSELSGNYGLSMDTRDRSFMPTSGSILTFSQSLPIYADKSFIANRFTTSNYKYLNENVVGVGKFYLSTINGFGSDDVRISKRQSLSSKRLRGFERNKIGPVDNNDHIG
;
A
#
# COMPACT_ATOMS: atom_id res chain seq x y z
N VAL A 1 -18.87 0.92 39.97
CA VAL A 1 -18.00 1.60 40.91
C VAL A 1 -18.63 1.44 42.29
N LEU A 2 -17.90 0.89 43.22
CA LEU A 2 -18.30 0.70 44.61
C LEU A 2 -17.53 1.67 45.51
N GLU A 3 -18.10 1.98 46.71
CA GLU A 3 -17.35 2.74 47.70
C GLU A 3 -16.25 1.86 48.29
N GLY A 4 -15.04 2.40 48.40
CA GLY A 4 -13.92 1.73 49.04
C GLY A 4 -14.00 1.75 50.54
N THR A 5 -13.13 1.01 51.20
CA THR A 5 -13.05 0.93 52.67
C THR A 5 -12.62 2.24 53.32
N GLU A 6 -12.10 3.18 52.57
CA GLU A 6 -11.72 4.53 53.01
C GLU A 6 -12.52 5.61 52.29
N LYS A 7 -12.80 6.73 52.98
CA LYS A 7 -13.72 7.77 52.53
C LYS A 7 -13.40 8.44 51.20
N ASN A 8 -12.17 8.27 50.68
CA ASN A 8 -11.68 8.84 49.41
C ASN A 8 -11.30 7.80 48.36
N LEU A 9 -11.55 6.52 48.58
CA LEU A 9 -11.26 5.46 47.66
C LEU A 9 -12.54 4.95 46.96
N LYS A 10 -12.44 4.70 45.67
CA LYS A 10 -13.48 4.03 44.88
C LYS A 10 -12.92 2.73 44.31
N ILE A 11 -13.73 1.67 44.42
CA ILE A 11 -13.42 0.38 43.80
C ILE A 11 -14.06 0.38 42.42
N ILE A 12 -13.25 0.21 41.39
CA ILE A 12 -13.70 0.03 40.00
C ILE A 12 -13.56 -1.45 39.67
N ASN A 13 -14.67 -2.13 39.51
CA ASN A 13 -14.69 -3.49 38.99
C ASN A 13 -14.85 -3.43 37.48
N ILE A 14 -13.85 -4.00 36.76
CA ILE A 14 -13.87 -4.14 35.32
C ILE A 14 -14.11 -5.62 35.02
N ASN A 15 -15.28 -5.92 34.50
CA ASN A 15 -15.56 -7.26 33.97
C ASN A 15 -15.24 -7.26 32.49
N VAL A 16 -14.40 -8.19 32.07
CA VAL A 16 -14.01 -8.40 30.67
C VAL A 16 -14.50 -9.76 30.20
N GLU A 17 -14.98 -9.80 28.99
CA GLU A 17 -15.32 -11.03 28.28
C GLU A 17 -14.37 -11.15 27.09
N GLU A 18 -13.62 -12.26 27.05
CA GLU A 18 -12.67 -12.51 25.96
C GLU A 18 -13.43 -12.87 24.69
N GLN A 19 -13.02 -12.26 23.57
CA GLN A 19 -13.56 -12.56 22.25
C GLN A 19 -12.44 -12.94 21.28
N PRO A 20 -12.73 -13.77 20.27
CA PRO A 20 -11.76 -14.09 19.22
C PRO A 20 -11.23 -12.81 18.54
N THR A 21 -9.91 -12.72 18.37
CA THR A 21 -9.24 -11.59 17.74
C THR A 21 -8.77 -11.92 16.32
N GLY A 22 -8.90 -13.20 15.91
CA GLY A 22 -8.58 -13.69 14.59
C GLY A 22 -9.71 -13.46 13.59
N GLU A 23 -9.34 -13.10 12.36
CA GLU A 23 -10.24 -12.86 11.24
C GLU A 23 -9.79 -13.71 10.04
N ILE A 24 -10.76 -14.33 9.36
CA ILE A 24 -10.54 -15.00 8.07
C ILE A 24 -11.40 -14.29 7.04
N THR A 25 -10.78 -13.85 5.97
CA THR A 25 -11.44 -13.19 4.85
C THR A 25 -11.27 -14.04 3.60
N ALA A 26 -12.36 -14.31 2.90
CA ALA A 26 -12.31 -14.97 1.60
C ALA A 26 -13.24 -14.20 0.64
N GLY A 27 -12.76 -13.92 -0.55
CA GLY A 27 -13.50 -13.19 -1.56
C GLY A 27 -13.22 -13.74 -2.95
N ALA A 28 -14.24 -13.75 -3.79
CA ALA A 28 -14.10 -14.03 -5.21
C ALA A 28 -14.99 -13.06 -5.99
N GLY A 29 -14.51 -12.63 -7.14
CA GLY A 29 -15.24 -11.70 -7.98
C GLY A 29 -14.86 -11.86 -9.45
N VAL A 30 -15.71 -11.35 -10.33
CA VAL A 30 -15.42 -11.22 -11.75
C VAL A 30 -15.76 -9.81 -12.19
N GLY A 31 -14.96 -9.26 -13.06
CA GLY A 31 -15.12 -7.91 -13.60
C GLY A 31 -14.62 -7.81 -15.03
N THR A 32 -14.57 -6.61 -15.55
CA THR A 32 -14.04 -6.32 -16.89
C THR A 32 -12.54 -6.67 -17.03
N ASP A 33 -11.82 -6.66 -15.91
CA ASP A 33 -10.40 -6.97 -15.85
C ASP A 33 -10.13 -8.45 -15.50
N GLY A 34 -11.17 -9.32 -15.57
CA GLY A 34 -11.07 -10.76 -15.30
C GLY A 34 -11.59 -11.20 -13.94
N GLY A 35 -11.18 -12.39 -13.50
CA GLY A 35 -11.50 -12.97 -12.20
C GLY A 35 -10.54 -12.50 -11.11
N LEU A 36 -11.05 -12.39 -9.89
CA LEU A 36 -10.27 -12.11 -8.68
C LEU A 36 -10.62 -13.14 -7.61
N PHE A 37 -9.62 -13.68 -6.95
CA PHE A 37 -9.76 -14.47 -5.74
C PHE A 37 -8.82 -13.92 -4.68
N ALA A 38 -9.32 -13.72 -3.47
CA ALA A 38 -8.53 -13.25 -2.33
C ALA A 38 -8.81 -14.10 -1.10
N LEU A 39 -7.76 -14.41 -0.34
CA LEU A 39 -7.82 -15.11 0.94
C LEU A 39 -6.90 -14.38 1.92
N GLY A 40 -7.43 -14.03 3.09
CA GLY A 40 -6.68 -13.38 4.15
C GLY A 40 -6.92 -14.06 5.50
N VAL A 41 -5.86 -14.17 6.29
CA VAL A 41 -5.92 -14.56 7.69
C VAL A 41 -5.21 -13.49 8.50
N LYS A 42 -5.87 -12.97 9.52
CA LYS A 42 -5.33 -11.92 10.38
C LYS A 42 -5.61 -12.24 11.84
N GLU A 43 -4.59 -12.09 12.67
CA GLU A 43 -4.71 -12.11 14.12
C GLU A 43 -4.36 -10.73 14.66
N ASN A 44 -5.30 -10.09 15.36
CA ASN A 44 -5.15 -8.72 15.87
C ASN A 44 -4.50 -8.65 17.26
N ASN A 45 -4.37 -9.79 17.93
CA ASN A 45 -3.78 -9.86 19.28
C ASN A 45 -2.83 -11.07 19.38
N TRP A 46 -1.81 -11.08 18.51
CA TRP A 46 -0.84 -12.19 18.42
C TRP A 46 -0.22 -12.49 19.77
N LEU A 47 -0.43 -13.73 20.23
CA LEU A 47 0.02 -14.21 21.54
C LEU A 47 -0.40 -13.35 22.74
N GLY A 48 -1.53 -12.64 22.65
CA GLY A 48 -2.03 -11.78 23.73
C GLY A 48 -1.25 -10.47 23.93
N THR A 49 -0.43 -10.07 22.96
CA THR A 49 0.50 -8.93 23.10
C THR A 49 0.01 -7.62 22.44
N GLY A 50 -1.22 -7.60 21.90
CA GLY A 50 -1.78 -6.45 21.19
C GLY A 50 -1.13 -6.17 19.82
N LYS A 51 -0.29 -7.09 19.32
CA LYS A 51 0.36 -7.01 18.02
C LYS A 51 -0.48 -7.74 16.98
N SER A 52 -0.39 -7.35 15.72
CA SER A 52 -1.13 -8.04 14.66
C SER A 52 -0.19 -8.71 13.66
N VAL A 53 -0.64 -9.88 13.19
CA VAL A 53 -0.02 -10.62 12.10
C VAL A 53 -1.08 -10.86 11.04
N SER A 54 -0.78 -10.63 9.77
CA SER A 54 -1.65 -11.04 8.67
C SER A 54 -0.87 -11.78 7.58
N ILE A 55 -1.57 -12.68 6.92
CA ILE A 55 -1.14 -13.35 5.70
C ILE A 55 -2.25 -13.14 4.69
N ASP A 56 -1.94 -12.50 3.59
CA ASP A 56 -2.88 -12.15 2.53
C ASP A 56 -2.39 -12.79 1.23
N PHE A 57 -3.31 -13.41 0.49
CA PHE A 57 -3.06 -14.04 -0.78
C PHE A 57 -4.11 -13.55 -1.78
N GLU A 58 -3.68 -13.11 -2.96
CA GLU A 58 -4.55 -12.61 -4.00
C GLU A 58 -4.12 -13.14 -5.37
N VAL A 59 -5.08 -13.57 -6.15
CA VAL A 59 -4.90 -14.01 -7.54
C VAL A 59 -5.88 -13.26 -8.41
N ASP A 60 -5.41 -12.61 -9.43
CA ASP A 60 -6.23 -12.06 -10.50
C ASP A 60 -5.77 -12.58 -11.88
N SER A 61 -6.34 -12.08 -12.96
CA SER A 61 -6.02 -12.53 -14.32
C SER A 61 -4.59 -12.19 -14.76
N GLU A 62 -3.94 -11.25 -14.11
CA GLU A 62 -2.61 -10.75 -14.47
C GLU A 62 -1.63 -10.79 -13.29
N SER A 63 -2.07 -11.19 -12.09
CA SER A 63 -1.20 -11.20 -10.92
C SER A 63 -1.48 -12.33 -9.93
N LEU A 64 -0.42 -12.73 -9.26
CA LEU A 64 -0.42 -13.62 -8.11
C LEU A 64 0.40 -12.95 -7.03
N SER A 65 -0.20 -12.65 -5.89
CA SER A 65 0.49 -12.01 -4.78
C SER A 65 0.31 -12.74 -3.45
N GLY A 66 1.35 -12.71 -2.64
CA GLY A 66 1.34 -13.15 -1.25
C GLY A 66 2.05 -12.13 -0.38
N VAL A 67 1.43 -11.75 0.74
CA VAL A 67 1.98 -10.76 1.67
C VAL A 67 1.85 -11.26 3.10
N VAL A 68 2.93 -11.16 3.86
CA VAL A 68 2.95 -11.39 5.31
C VAL A 68 3.28 -10.07 5.99
N ASN A 69 2.42 -9.64 6.90
CA ASN A 69 2.61 -8.43 7.67
C ASN A 69 2.66 -8.73 9.16
N TYR A 70 3.53 -8.01 9.86
CA TYR A 70 3.57 -7.93 11.31
C TYR A 70 3.52 -6.46 11.70
N ARG A 71 2.65 -6.12 12.64
CA ARG A 71 2.52 -4.77 13.16
C ARG A 71 2.49 -4.76 14.68
N ASP A 72 3.35 -3.96 15.26
CA ASP A 72 3.31 -3.55 16.66
C ASP A 72 2.82 -2.08 16.70
N PRO A 73 1.59 -1.82 17.12
CA PRO A 73 1.02 -0.46 17.09
C PRO A 73 1.62 0.45 18.18
N ASN A 74 2.22 -0.13 19.21
CA ASN A 74 2.77 0.57 20.37
C ASN A 74 4.09 -0.09 20.77
N TYR A 75 5.08 -0.12 19.85
CA TYR A 75 6.35 -0.79 20.14
C TYR A 75 7.15 -0.08 21.24
N ASP A 76 6.84 1.17 21.50
CA ASP A 76 7.39 1.95 22.59
C ASP A 76 6.28 2.63 23.42
N PHE A 77 6.68 3.25 24.53
CA PHE A 77 5.76 3.95 25.43
C PHE A 77 5.21 5.28 24.89
N LEU A 78 5.71 5.76 23.75
CA LEU A 78 5.21 6.94 23.05
C LEU A 78 4.04 6.62 22.10
N GLY A 79 3.75 5.34 21.88
CA GLY A 79 2.71 4.89 20.96
C GLY A 79 3.16 4.89 19.50
N ASN A 80 4.45 4.84 19.24
CA ASN A 80 4.97 4.70 17.90
C ASN A 80 4.72 3.28 17.37
N SER A 81 4.37 3.15 16.11
CA SER A 81 4.16 1.84 15.49
C SER A 81 5.44 1.31 14.85
N LEU A 82 5.58 -0.02 14.83
CA LEU A 82 6.61 -0.72 14.10
C LEU A 82 5.97 -1.76 13.18
N ASN A 83 6.34 -1.76 11.89
CA ASN A 83 5.74 -2.61 10.89
C ASN A 83 6.83 -3.36 10.14
N TYR A 84 6.60 -4.65 9.89
CA TYR A 84 7.41 -5.47 9.00
C TYR A 84 6.48 -6.05 7.92
N SER A 85 6.99 -6.13 6.69
CA SER A 85 6.27 -6.78 5.60
C SER A 85 7.24 -7.59 4.75
N ILE A 86 6.79 -8.76 4.32
CA ILE A 86 7.45 -9.56 3.28
C ILE A 86 6.39 -9.86 2.24
N SER A 87 6.70 -9.63 0.97
CA SER A 87 5.78 -9.86 -0.13
C SER A 87 6.48 -10.53 -1.30
N SER A 88 5.71 -11.29 -2.06
CA SER A 88 6.10 -11.77 -3.39
C SER A 88 4.91 -11.61 -4.32
N GLU A 89 5.14 -10.99 -5.46
CA GLU A 89 4.12 -10.70 -6.45
C GLU A 89 4.66 -11.04 -7.84
N THR A 90 3.96 -11.91 -8.56
CA THR A 90 4.21 -12.18 -9.97
C THR A 90 3.15 -11.44 -10.78
N ASN A 91 3.56 -10.64 -11.74
CA ASN A 91 2.71 -9.90 -12.65
C ASN A 91 2.98 -10.37 -14.07
N ASP A 92 1.92 -10.75 -14.77
CA ASP A 92 1.92 -10.98 -16.22
C ASP A 92 1.20 -9.81 -16.89
N LYS A 93 1.91 -9.04 -17.71
CA LYS A 93 1.43 -7.81 -18.33
C LYS A 93 1.53 -7.91 -19.87
N PRO A 94 0.68 -8.73 -20.50
CA PRO A 94 0.76 -8.98 -21.94
C PRO A 94 0.56 -7.71 -22.78
N ASP A 95 -0.28 -6.76 -22.33
CA ASP A 95 -0.47 -5.47 -23.00
C ASP A 95 0.74 -4.52 -22.88
N GLN A 96 1.69 -4.84 -22.01
CA GLN A 96 2.93 -4.10 -21.78
C GLN A 96 4.17 -4.90 -22.20
N GLY A 97 4.01 -6.13 -22.67
CA GLY A 97 5.04 -6.98 -23.22
C GLY A 97 6.05 -7.54 -22.20
N TYR A 98 5.65 -7.71 -20.93
CA TYR A 98 6.54 -8.25 -19.90
C TYR A 98 5.81 -9.04 -18.81
N GLU A 99 6.56 -9.92 -18.16
CA GLU A 99 6.26 -10.58 -16.91
C GLU A 99 7.34 -10.24 -15.89
N ASN A 100 6.97 -10.03 -14.61
CA ASN A 100 7.98 -9.92 -13.55
C ASN A 100 7.55 -10.59 -12.26
N THR A 101 8.54 -11.04 -11.50
CA THR A 101 8.35 -11.49 -10.11
C THR A 101 9.11 -10.56 -9.18
N LEU A 102 8.36 -9.80 -8.37
CA LEU A 102 8.88 -8.87 -7.39
C LEU A 102 8.80 -9.49 -5.99
N THR A 103 9.94 -9.74 -5.36
CA THR A 103 10.01 -10.12 -3.95
C THR A 103 10.54 -8.95 -3.15
N ALA A 104 9.89 -8.58 -2.06
CA ALA A 104 10.26 -7.43 -1.25
C ALA A 104 10.14 -7.71 0.25
N ALA A 105 11.00 -7.06 1.02
CA ALA A 105 10.91 -7.00 2.47
C ALA A 105 11.03 -5.55 2.92
N SER A 106 10.27 -5.17 3.93
CA SER A 106 10.31 -3.82 4.47
C SER A 106 10.18 -3.78 5.99
N ILE A 107 10.77 -2.75 6.57
CA ILE A 107 10.60 -2.34 7.96
C ILE A 107 10.28 -0.87 7.99
N GLY A 108 9.35 -0.46 8.85
CA GLY A 108 8.98 0.94 8.98
C GLY A 108 8.39 1.26 10.33
N THR A 109 8.46 2.53 10.68
CA THR A 109 7.84 3.12 11.86
C THR A 109 6.95 4.28 11.46
N SER A 110 5.91 4.54 12.25
CA SER A 110 5.05 5.70 12.07
C SER A 110 4.69 6.27 13.44
N PHE A 111 4.73 7.59 13.53
CA PHE A 111 4.43 8.32 14.75
C PHE A 111 3.77 9.66 14.44
N GLU A 112 3.00 10.14 15.40
CA GLU A 112 2.37 11.45 15.31
C GLU A 112 3.42 12.53 15.60
N GLN A 113 3.72 13.35 14.59
CA GLN A 113 4.68 14.47 14.71
C GLN A 113 4.00 15.74 15.25
N TYR A 114 2.80 15.99 14.81
CA TYR A 114 1.90 17.04 15.26
C TYR A 114 0.48 16.49 15.27
N LYS A 115 -0.44 17.19 15.92
CA LYS A 115 -1.84 16.80 15.93
C LYS A 115 -2.36 16.49 14.51
N ASP A 116 -2.87 15.29 14.34
CA ASP A 116 -3.43 14.77 13.07
C ASP A 116 -2.40 14.63 11.91
N ILE A 117 -1.09 14.85 12.18
CA ILE A 117 -0.01 14.71 11.19
C ILE A 117 0.93 13.59 11.61
N PHE A 118 0.96 12.53 10.82
CA PHE A 118 1.83 11.38 11.02
C PHE A 118 3.00 11.40 10.06
N LEU A 119 4.19 11.14 10.60
CA LEU A 119 5.41 10.87 9.85
C LEU A 119 5.66 9.37 9.83
N SER A 120 5.93 8.83 8.65
CA SER A 120 6.35 7.45 8.47
C SER A 120 7.77 7.41 7.90
N LEU A 121 8.61 6.55 8.46
CA LEU A 121 9.97 6.30 8.00
C LEU A 121 10.15 4.80 7.79
N GLY A 122 10.90 4.41 6.76
CA GLY A 122 11.10 2.98 6.50
C GLY A 122 12.28 2.69 5.59
N LEU A 123 12.64 1.42 5.56
CA LEU A 123 13.58 0.81 4.62
C LEU A 123 12.87 -0.33 3.90
N SER A 124 13.15 -0.48 2.62
CA SER A 124 12.67 -1.60 1.83
C SER A 124 13.79 -2.17 0.96
N ALA A 125 13.88 -3.48 0.93
CA ALA A 125 14.74 -4.22 0.01
C ALA A 125 13.85 -4.99 -0.97
N SER A 126 14.19 -4.98 -2.25
CA SER A 126 13.45 -5.72 -3.26
C SER A 126 14.37 -6.38 -4.28
N TYR A 127 13.86 -7.48 -4.83
CA TYR A 127 14.44 -8.24 -5.92
C TYR A 127 13.38 -8.42 -6.99
N ASP A 128 13.65 -7.98 -8.21
CA ASP A 128 12.74 -7.95 -9.34
C ASP A 128 13.34 -8.78 -10.49
N ASP A 129 12.72 -9.90 -10.83
CA ASP A 129 13.08 -10.75 -11.98
C ASP A 129 12.14 -10.41 -13.13
N LEU A 130 12.65 -9.71 -14.13
CA LEU A 130 11.91 -9.16 -15.27
C LEU A 130 12.23 -9.99 -16.53
N LYS A 131 11.19 -10.48 -17.16
CA LYS A 131 11.21 -11.17 -18.44
C LYS A 131 10.36 -10.41 -19.44
N THR A 132 10.71 -10.48 -20.72
CA THR A 132 9.96 -9.83 -21.79
C THR A 132 9.36 -10.85 -22.74
N ASP A 133 8.25 -10.50 -23.37
CA ASP A 133 7.61 -11.31 -24.37
C ASP A 133 8.47 -11.40 -25.64
N SER A 134 8.33 -12.48 -26.39
CA SER A 134 9.04 -12.68 -27.65
C SER A 134 8.72 -11.58 -28.68
N SER A 135 7.51 -11.01 -28.62
CA SER A 135 7.02 -9.93 -29.48
C SER A 135 7.44 -8.53 -29.01
N ALA A 136 7.99 -8.39 -27.80
CA ALA A 136 8.41 -7.11 -27.25
C ALA A 136 9.49 -6.43 -28.11
N SER A 137 9.57 -5.11 -28.05
CA SER A 137 10.58 -4.33 -28.76
C SER A 137 11.99 -4.65 -28.28
N ASP A 138 12.99 -4.38 -29.13
CA ASP A 138 14.40 -4.53 -28.75
C ASP A 138 14.79 -3.63 -27.56
N ALA A 139 14.11 -2.51 -27.37
CA ALA A 139 14.33 -1.61 -26.25
C ALA A 139 13.80 -2.22 -24.94
N LEU A 140 12.67 -2.91 -24.96
CA LEU A 140 12.14 -3.64 -23.83
C LEU A 140 12.99 -4.88 -23.51
N LYS A 141 13.37 -5.67 -24.52
CA LYS A 141 14.23 -6.85 -24.35
C LYS A 141 15.56 -6.55 -23.67
N LYS A 142 16.11 -5.34 -23.86
CA LYS A 142 17.32 -4.89 -23.16
C LYS A 142 17.12 -4.65 -21.66
N GLN A 143 15.88 -4.58 -21.21
CA GLN A 143 15.56 -4.40 -19.79
C GLN A 143 15.34 -5.75 -19.07
N GLU A 144 15.34 -6.88 -19.80
CA GLU A 144 15.25 -8.21 -19.21
C GLU A 144 16.44 -8.47 -18.26
N GLY A 145 16.13 -9.07 -17.11
CA GLY A 145 17.14 -9.40 -16.11
C GLY A 145 16.63 -9.25 -14.69
N THR A 146 17.56 -9.40 -13.75
CA THR A 146 17.27 -9.32 -12.31
C THR A 146 17.82 -8.02 -11.74
N TYR A 147 17.05 -7.42 -10.82
CA TYR A 147 17.37 -6.12 -10.26
C TYR A 147 17.17 -6.11 -8.76
N SER A 148 18.19 -5.72 -8.03
CA SER A 148 18.16 -5.54 -6.59
C SER A 148 18.07 -4.06 -6.24
N GLU A 149 17.32 -3.76 -5.19
CA GLU A 149 17.11 -2.40 -4.72
C GLU A 149 17.01 -2.37 -3.20
N LEU A 150 17.67 -1.40 -2.57
CA LEU A 150 17.48 -0.99 -1.20
C LEU A 150 17.09 0.48 -1.20
N SER A 151 15.92 0.80 -0.66
CA SER A 151 15.35 2.15 -0.67
C SER A 151 15.03 2.63 0.73
N GLY A 152 15.25 3.92 0.96
CA GLY A 152 14.72 4.67 2.08
C GLY A 152 13.36 5.26 1.72
N ASN A 153 12.38 5.09 2.59
CA ASN A 153 11.02 5.56 2.37
C ASN A 153 10.64 6.54 3.47
N TYR A 154 9.97 7.62 3.10
CA TYR A 154 9.30 8.47 4.06
C TYR A 154 7.94 8.90 3.57
N GLY A 155 7.05 9.19 4.52
CA GLY A 155 5.70 9.61 4.20
C GLY A 155 5.16 10.57 5.24
N LEU A 156 4.26 11.44 4.81
CA LEU A 156 3.47 12.33 5.65
C LEU A 156 2.00 12.04 5.38
N SER A 157 1.22 11.92 6.44
CA SER A 157 -0.24 11.81 6.32
C SER A 157 -0.93 12.76 7.29
N MET A 158 -2.02 13.34 6.85
CA MET A 158 -2.90 14.17 7.66
C MET A 158 -4.34 13.70 7.42
N ASP A 159 -5.06 13.38 8.48
CA ASP A 159 -6.46 12.95 8.41
C ASP A 159 -7.31 13.80 9.38
N THR A 160 -8.09 14.69 8.80
CA THR A 160 -9.00 15.60 9.52
C THR A 160 -10.46 15.29 9.24
N ARG A 161 -10.75 14.10 8.69
CA ARG A 161 -12.13 13.67 8.41
C ARG A 161 -12.90 13.50 9.72
N ASP A 162 -14.18 13.83 9.67
CA ASP A 162 -15.11 13.62 10.80
C ASP A 162 -15.25 12.14 11.18
N ARG A 163 -15.07 11.22 10.23
CA ARG A 163 -15.08 9.76 10.43
C ARG A 163 -14.39 9.06 9.26
N SER A 164 -13.83 7.87 9.52
CA SER A 164 -13.12 7.11 8.50
C SER A 164 -14.04 6.45 7.47
N PHE A 165 -15.22 5.99 7.90
CA PHE A 165 -16.22 5.39 7.03
C PHE A 165 -17.32 6.39 6.69
N MET A 166 -17.58 6.57 5.39
CA MET A 166 -18.55 7.55 4.85
C MET A 166 -18.36 8.97 5.42
N PRO A 167 -17.18 9.58 5.27
CA PRO A 167 -16.94 10.91 5.80
C PRO A 167 -17.84 11.93 5.15
N THR A 168 -18.29 12.94 5.93
CA THR A 168 -19.13 14.03 5.46
C THR A 168 -18.39 15.35 5.38
N SER A 169 -17.29 15.49 6.12
CA SER A 169 -16.47 16.71 6.13
C SER A 169 -15.00 16.39 6.42
N GLY A 170 -14.13 17.37 6.16
CA GLY A 170 -12.71 17.25 6.38
C GLY A 170 -11.93 16.71 5.18
N SER A 171 -10.69 16.38 5.41
CA SER A 171 -9.78 15.90 4.35
C SER A 171 -8.83 14.84 4.84
N ILE A 172 -8.40 13.99 3.93
CA ILE A 172 -7.22 13.14 4.09
C ILE A 172 -6.21 13.51 3.02
N LEU A 173 -4.96 13.66 3.43
CA LEU A 173 -3.82 13.97 2.57
C LEU A 173 -2.70 12.98 2.90
N THR A 174 -2.09 12.42 1.87
CA THR A 174 -0.89 11.59 2.03
C THR A 174 0.16 11.98 0.99
N PHE A 175 1.40 12.04 1.43
CA PHE A 175 2.57 12.15 0.59
C PHE A 175 3.52 11.01 0.94
N SER A 176 4.12 10.39 -0.05
CA SER A 176 5.19 9.40 0.15
C SER A 176 6.25 9.55 -0.91
N GLN A 177 7.49 9.33 -0.50
CA GLN A 177 8.65 9.31 -1.38
C GLN A 177 9.51 8.09 -1.08
N SER A 178 10.02 7.46 -2.15
CA SER A 178 11.05 6.42 -2.10
C SER A 178 12.31 6.94 -2.74
N LEU A 179 13.43 6.79 -2.02
CA LEU A 179 14.75 7.25 -2.41
C LEU A 179 15.69 6.04 -2.49
N PRO A 180 16.46 5.85 -3.57
CA PRO A 180 17.41 4.76 -3.68
C PRO A 180 18.59 4.97 -2.71
N ILE A 181 18.90 3.96 -1.91
CA ILE A 181 20.13 3.86 -1.11
C ILE A 181 21.16 3.06 -1.91
N TYR A 182 20.72 1.95 -2.49
CA TYR A 182 21.45 1.12 -3.44
C TYR A 182 20.45 0.54 -4.45
N ALA A 183 20.76 0.58 -5.72
CA ALA A 183 19.95 -0.07 -6.75
C ALA A 183 20.76 -0.33 -8.00
N ASP A 184 20.47 -1.43 -8.71
CA ASP A 184 21.04 -1.72 -10.03
C ASP A 184 20.57 -0.70 -11.08
N LYS A 185 19.35 -0.17 -10.89
CA LYS A 185 18.78 0.97 -11.62
C LYS A 185 18.09 1.90 -10.63
N SER A 186 18.66 3.09 -10.45
CA SER A 186 18.21 4.03 -9.45
C SER A 186 17.09 4.94 -9.95
N PHE A 187 16.06 5.11 -9.15
CA PHE A 187 14.96 6.04 -9.42
C PHE A 187 14.41 6.65 -8.14
N ILE A 188 13.75 7.78 -8.27
CA ILE A 188 13.00 8.44 -7.19
C ILE A 188 11.52 8.33 -7.54
N ALA A 189 10.74 7.80 -6.61
CA ALA A 189 9.29 7.71 -6.75
C ALA A 189 8.59 8.63 -5.74
N ASN A 190 7.62 9.39 -6.23
CA ASN A 190 6.80 10.28 -5.41
C ASN A 190 5.33 9.95 -5.64
N ARG A 191 4.54 10.02 -4.55
CA ARG A 191 3.09 9.89 -4.61
C ARG A 191 2.44 10.90 -3.69
N PHE A 192 1.48 11.62 -4.22
CA PHE A 192 0.64 12.53 -3.48
C PHE A 192 -0.83 12.19 -3.73
N THR A 193 -1.60 12.06 -2.66
CA THR A 193 -3.04 11.87 -2.76
C THR A 193 -3.76 12.78 -1.78
N THR A 194 -4.90 13.31 -2.19
CA THR A 194 -5.80 14.00 -1.28
C THR A 194 -7.25 13.69 -1.63
N SER A 195 -8.07 13.61 -0.60
CA SER A 195 -9.53 13.53 -0.72
C SER A 195 -10.15 14.55 0.25
N ASN A 196 -10.98 15.42 -0.28
CA ASN A 196 -11.66 16.46 0.48
C ASN A 196 -13.15 16.19 0.46
N TYR A 197 -13.79 16.30 1.59
CA TYR A 197 -15.21 16.06 1.80
C TYR A 197 -15.87 17.30 2.31
N LYS A 198 -16.98 17.67 1.72
CA LYS A 198 -17.77 18.83 2.12
C LYS A 198 -19.24 18.48 2.19
N TYR A 199 -19.81 18.60 3.36
CA TYR A 199 -21.23 18.50 3.56
C TYR A 199 -21.94 19.64 2.79
N LEU A 200 -22.85 19.30 1.92
CA LEU A 200 -23.63 20.26 1.12
C LEU A 200 -25.06 20.38 1.65
N ASN A 201 -25.70 19.25 1.93
CA ASN A 201 -27.02 19.17 2.59
C ASN A 201 -27.22 17.75 3.14
N GLU A 202 -28.38 17.48 3.77
CA GLU A 202 -28.70 16.23 4.46
C GLU A 202 -28.49 14.95 3.61
N ASN A 203 -28.61 15.07 2.29
CA ASN A 203 -28.53 13.93 1.36
C ASN A 203 -27.32 13.99 0.42
N VAL A 204 -26.51 15.04 0.49
CA VAL A 204 -25.43 15.28 -0.50
C VAL A 204 -24.13 15.67 0.18
N VAL A 205 -23.09 14.89 -0.09
CA VAL A 205 -21.70 15.21 0.26
C VAL A 205 -20.90 15.42 -1.03
N GLY A 206 -20.29 16.59 -1.16
CA GLY A 206 -19.33 16.86 -2.22
C GLY A 206 -17.99 16.22 -1.92
N VAL A 207 -17.40 15.53 -2.91
CA VAL A 207 -16.10 14.86 -2.76
C VAL A 207 -15.19 15.28 -3.90
N GLY A 208 -14.02 15.85 -3.56
CA GLY A 208 -12.92 16.12 -4.49
C GLY A 208 -11.73 15.21 -4.18
N LYS A 209 -11.22 14.50 -5.20
CA LYS A 209 -10.03 13.63 -5.07
C LYS A 209 -8.97 14.06 -6.06
N PHE A 210 -7.73 14.13 -5.60
CA PHE A 210 -6.57 14.37 -6.44
C PHE A 210 -5.50 13.31 -6.20
N TYR A 211 -4.89 12.86 -7.28
CA TYR A 211 -3.81 11.87 -7.26
C TYR A 211 -2.70 12.33 -8.20
N LEU A 212 -1.47 12.33 -7.70
CA LEU A 212 -0.25 12.56 -8.46
C LEU A 212 0.76 11.47 -8.10
N SER A 213 1.32 10.83 -9.10
CA SER A 213 2.45 9.92 -8.94
C SER A 213 3.49 10.23 -9.99
N THR A 214 4.74 10.33 -9.56
CA THR A 214 5.88 10.53 -10.47
C THR A 214 6.95 9.51 -10.14
N ILE A 215 7.63 9.06 -11.19
CA ILE A 215 8.84 8.25 -11.07
C ILE A 215 9.85 8.78 -12.05
N ASN A 216 11.08 9.00 -11.60
CA ASN A 216 12.14 9.57 -12.40
C ASN A 216 13.42 8.80 -12.14
N GLY A 217 14.15 8.44 -13.20
CA GLY A 217 15.48 7.88 -13.10
C GLY A 217 16.41 8.84 -12.35
N PHE A 218 17.33 8.29 -11.58
CA PHE A 218 18.31 9.06 -10.83
C PHE A 218 19.68 8.94 -11.50
N GLY A 219 20.34 10.10 -11.71
CA GLY A 219 21.57 10.14 -12.49
C GLY A 219 21.36 9.89 -13.98
N SER A 220 22.02 8.89 -14.55
CA SER A 220 21.91 8.48 -15.96
C SER A 220 20.95 7.28 -16.17
N ASP A 221 20.34 6.78 -15.11
CA ASP A 221 19.48 5.62 -15.19
C ASP A 221 18.11 5.96 -15.77
N ASP A 222 17.57 5.07 -16.59
CA ASP A 222 16.19 5.11 -17.05
C ASP A 222 15.30 4.23 -16.17
N VAL A 223 14.02 4.59 -16.10
CA VAL A 223 13.04 3.83 -15.31
C VAL A 223 12.64 2.57 -16.08
N ARG A 224 12.83 1.40 -15.44
CA ARG A 224 12.44 0.10 -16.00
C ARG A 224 10.93 0.04 -16.24
N ILE A 225 10.51 -0.77 -17.19
CA ILE A 225 9.09 -0.98 -17.52
C ILE A 225 8.29 -1.46 -16.28
N SER A 226 8.82 -2.36 -15.47
CA SER A 226 8.19 -2.88 -14.26
C SER A 226 7.97 -1.83 -13.17
N LYS A 227 8.64 -0.68 -13.25
CA LYS A 227 8.51 0.44 -12.29
C LYS A 227 7.76 1.63 -12.86
N ARG A 228 7.52 1.69 -14.17
CA ARG A 228 6.78 2.79 -14.80
C ARG A 228 5.33 2.85 -14.31
N GLN A 229 4.77 4.04 -14.35
CA GLN A 229 3.42 4.30 -13.84
C GLN A 229 2.38 4.11 -14.93
N SER A 230 1.34 3.36 -14.63
CA SER A 230 0.16 3.23 -15.47
C SER A 230 -1.10 3.67 -14.73
N LEU A 231 -2.09 4.17 -15.45
CA LEU A 231 -3.38 4.54 -14.87
C LEU A 231 -4.30 3.32 -14.87
N SER A 232 -4.82 2.97 -13.67
CA SER A 232 -5.81 1.91 -13.56
C SER A 232 -7.19 2.36 -14.05
N SER A 233 -8.00 1.44 -14.54
CA SER A 233 -9.41 1.63 -14.93
C SER A 233 -10.26 2.20 -13.77
N LYS A 234 -9.90 1.94 -12.52
CA LYS A 234 -10.54 2.52 -11.33
C LYS A 234 -10.37 4.02 -11.22
N ARG A 235 -9.26 4.58 -11.76
CA ARG A 235 -8.97 6.03 -11.72
C ARG A 235 -9.45 6.75 -12.95
N LEU A 236 -9.37 6.12 -14.11
CA LEU A 236 -9.84 6.69 -15.36
C LEU A 236 -10.85 5.72 -16.00
N ARG A 237 -12.12 5.93 -15.68
CA ARG A 237 -13.21 5.09 -16.18
C ARG A 237 -13.43 5.31 -17.68
N GLY A 238 -13.81 4.25 -18.40
CA GLY A 238 -14.05 4.29 -19.84
C GLY A 238 -12.82 4.01 -20.70
N PHE A 239 -11.67 3.75 -20.05
CA PHE A 239 -10.45 3.33 -20.73
C PHE A 239 -10.08 1.90 -20.29
N GLU A 240 -9.51 1.13 -21.20
CA GLU A 240 -8.96 -0.18 -20.89
C GLU A 240 -7.75 -0.05 -19.94
N ARG A 241 -7.57 -1.07 -19.10
CA ARG A 241 -6.45 -1.16 -18.17
C ARG A 241 -5.14 -1.12 -18.93
N ASN A 242 -4.14 -0.42 -18.41
CA ASN A 242 -2.77 -0.32 -18.92
C ASN A 242 -2.61 0.23 -20.35
N LYS A 243 -3.70 0.62 -21.04
CA LYS A 243 -3.65 1.12 -22.44
C LYS A 243 -3.59 2.64 -22.56
N ILE A 244 -3.18 3.34 -21.50
CA ILE A 244 -3.02 4.78 -21.50
C ILE A 244 -1.54 5.11 -21.34
N GLY A 245 -1.00 5.87 -22.29
CA GLY A 245 0.40 6.26 -22.27
C GLY A 245 1.08 6.03 -23.61
N PRO A 246 2.41 6.21 -23.68
CA PRO A 246 3.19 5.94 -24.89
C PRO A 246 3.19 4.44 -25.22
N VAL A 247 3.37 4.15 -26.51
CA VAL A 247 3.39 2.80 -27.06
C VAL A 247 4.73 2.58 -27.76
N ASP A 248 5.33 1.42 -27.57
CA ASP A 248 6.52 0.94 -28.24
C ASP A 248 6.22 -0.43 -28.84
N ASN A 249 6.23 -0.55 -30.18
CA ASN A 249 5.93 -1.79 -30.92
C ASN A 249 4.65 -2.51 -30.47
N ASN A 250 3.54 -1.77 -30.28
CA ASN A 250 2.24 -2.18 -29.73
C ASN A 250 2.17 -2.43 -28.22
N ASP A 251 3.28 -2.40 -27.51
CA ASP A 251 3.30 -2.51 -26.06
C ASP A 251 3.09 -1.15 -25.40
N HIS A 252 2.20 -1.08 -24.43
CA HIS A 252 1.92 0.14 -23.65
C HIS A 252 2.95 0.28 -22.54
N ILE A 253 3.85 1.23 -22.67
CA ILE A 253 5.04 1.34 -21.81
C ILE A 253 4.90 2.32 -20.62
N GLY A 254 3.69 2.82 -20.34
CA GLY A 254 3.41 3.67 -19.16
C GLY A 254 3.78 5.14 -19.32
#